data_368efe7164f00cdf8b56353aa1233e76
#
_entry.id   368efe7164f00cdf8b56353aa1233e76
#
_cell.length_a   1.000
_cell.length_b   1.000
_cell.length_c   1.000
_cell.angle_alpha   90.00
_cell.angle_beta   90.00
_cell.angle_gamma   90.00
#
_symmetry.space_group_name_H-M   'P 1'
#
loop_
_entity.id
_entity.type
_entity.pdbx_description
1 polymer ?
#
loop_
_entity_poly.entity_id
_entity_poly.type
_entity_poly.pdbx_seq_one_letter_code
_entity_poly.pdbx_strand_id
1 'polypeptide(L)'
;MKGNIFIKRPVMAISISILILVVGLISLFSLPVEQYPNIAPPTVNVSATYTGADANAVMNSVIMPLEESINGVENMMYITSTATNAGTATIEVFFKQGTDPDMAAVNVQNRVSKAQGLLPAEVTKIGVSTQKRQTSFLQIDALVCDDGRYDQTFLANYLDINIIPQIKRIEGVGDVMMLGDAYSMRIWLKPDRMAQYGLVPSDVTAVLGEQNLEAPTGQLGENSQNVFQYTMKYRGRLKDVNEFKEIVIRSQNDGSVLRLKDIADVELGTLTYGFDNKMDGKAAVTFLIFQTAGSNATAVNEQITNLLNELEQDLPKGTSFMTMMSSNDFLFASIYNVVETLIVAIILVILVVYFFLQDFKSTLIPSISIIVSLVGTFACLVAAGFSINILTLFALVLAIGTVVDDAIVVVEAVQAKFDVGYKSPYQATKDAMGDVTMAIISCTCVFMAVFIPVTFMGGTSGIFYTQFGVTMATSVGISMISALTLCPALCAIMM
;
A
#
# COMPACT_ATOMS: atom_id res chain seq x y z
N MET A 1 -2.12 52.17 -10.80
CA MET A 1 -1.54 50.88 -10.37
C MET A 1 -0.53 50.35 -11.38
N LYS A 2 0.51 49.60 -10.93
CA LYS A 2 1.63 49.10 -11.75
C LYS A 2 1.27 47.99 -12.79
N GLY A 3 -0.03 47.68 -13.01
CA GLY A 3 -0.48 46.66 -13.96
C GLY A 3 -0.15 46.93 -15.45
N ASN A 4 0.25 48.14 -15.78
CA ASN A 4 0.68 48.51 -17.13
C ASN A 4 2.02 47.90 -17.59
N ILE A 5 2.78 47.22 -16.69
CA ILE A 5 4.10 46.66 -17.03
C ILE A 5 3.97 45.49 -17.99
N PHE A 6 3.00 44.59 -17.76
CA PHE A 6 2.79 43.39 -18.58
C PHE A 6 2.22 43.73 -19.98
N ILE A 7 1.39 44.76 -20.08
CA ILE A 7 0.88 45.25 -21.35
C ILE A 7 2.00 45.95 -22.15
N LYS A 8 2.90 46.70 -21.47
CA LYS A 8 4.06 47.32 -22.10
C LYS A 8 5.17 46.35 -22.49
N ARG A 9 5.30 45.23 -21.76
CA ARG A 9 6.32 44.22 -21.98
C ARG A 9 5.68 42.85 -22.07
N PRO A 10 4.94 42.51 -23.11
CA PRO A 10 4.18 41.28 -23.24
C PRO A 10 5.11 40.04 -23.21
N VAL A 11 6.33 40.15 -23.71
CA VAL A 11 7.34 39.09 -23.66
C VAL A 11 7.62 38.66 -22.22
N MET A 12 7.63 39.58 -21.25
CA MET A 12 7.83 39.24 -19.84
C MET A 12 6.68 38.41 -19.28
N ALA A 13 5.42 38.75 -19.62
CA ALA A 13 4.25 37.99 -19.19
C ALA A 13 4.27 36.56 -19.80
N ILE A 14 4.57 36.45 -21.09
CA ILE A 14 4.68 35.16 -21.78
C ILE A 14 5.81 34.33 -21.19
N SER A 15 6.97 34.92 -20.90
CA SER A 15 8.10 34.19 -20.28
C SER A 15 7.77 33.64 -18.87
N ILE A 16 7.04 34.42 -18.06
CA ILE A 16 6.56 33.98 -16.76
C ILE A 16 5.61 32.78 -16.90
N SER A 17 4.66 32.88 -17.84
CA SER A 17 3.69 31.81 -18.09
C SER A 17 4.35 30.55 -18.62
N ILE A 18 5.34 30.68 -19.50
CA ILE A 18 6.16 29.53 -19.97
C ILE A 18 6.92 28.92 -18.80
N LEU A 19 7.51 29.74 -17.89
CA LEU A 19 8.20 29.24 -16.71
C LEU A 19 7.24 28.43 -15.80
N ILE A 20 6.05 28.96 -15.52
CA ILE A 20 5.01 28.26 -14.74
C ILE A 20 4.65 26.92 -15.41
N LEU A 21 4.47 26.92 -16.72
CA LEU A 21 4.14 25.72 -17.49
C LEU A 21 5.27 24.68 -17.44
N VAL A 22 6.54 25.09 -17.61
CA VAL A 22 7.70 24.19 -17.57
C VAL A 22 7.86 23.58 -16.17
N VAL A 23 7.81 24.42 -15.12
CA VAL A 23 7.90 23.94 -13.74
C VAL A 23 6.73 23.01 -13.41
N GLY A 24 5.51 23.37 -13.82
CA GLY A 24 4.33 22.52 -13.63
C GLY A 24 4.43 21.19 -14.36
N LEU A 25 4.99 21.17 -15.57
CA LEU A 25 5.18 19.94 -16.33
C LEU A 25 6.23 19.02 -15.68
N ILE A 26 7.35 19.57 -15.23
CA ILE A 26 8.36 18.81 -14.48
C ILE A 26 7.74 18.23 -13.21
N SER A 27 6.95 19.02 -12.50
CA SER A 27 6.24 18.61 -11.29
C SER A 27 5.25 17.48 -11.55
N LEU A 28 4.52 17.53 -12.66
CA LEU A 28 3.56 16.49 -13.06
C LEU A 28 4.23 15.11 -13.15
N PHE A 29 5.43 15.03 -13.72
CA PHE A 29 6.16 13.77 -13.84
C PHE A 29 6.89 13.34 -12.57
N SER A 30 7.07 14.22 -11.61
CA SER A 30 7.73 13.92 -10.33
C SER A 30 6.77 13.55 -9.20
N LEU A 31 5.48 13.86 -9.34
CA LEU A 31 4.47 13.58 -8.33
C LEU A 31 4.18 12.08 -8.23
N PRO A 32 4.10 11.51 -7.01
CA PRO A 32 3.62 10.16 -6.83
C PRO A 32 2.14 10.07 -7.24
N VAL A 33 1.79 8.93 -7.83
CA VAL A 33 0.41 8.65 -8.26
C VAL A 33 -0.20 7.64 -7.30
N GLU A 34 -1.31 8.02 -6.67
CA GLU A 34 -2.00 7.23 -5.65
C GLU A 34 -3.50 7.26 -5.92
N GLN A 35 -4.24 6.27 -5.41
CA GLN A 35 -5.69 6.28 -5.53
C GLN A 35 -6.32 7.36 -4.64
N TYR A 36 -5.91 7.36 -3.39
CA TYR A 36 -6.31 8.32 -2.36
C TYR A 36 -5.07 8.87 -1.67
N PRO A 37 -5.17 10.04 -1.03
CA PRO A 37 -4.10 10.50 -0.14
C PRO A 37 -3.75 9.43 0.90
N ASN A 38 -2.56 9.48 1.44
CA ASN A 38 -2.15 8.57 2.51
C ASN A 38 -2.96 8.84 3.80
N ILE A 39 -4.16 8.24 3.83
CA ILE A 39 -5.14 8.39 4.92
C ILE A 39 -5.17 7.19 5.84
N ALA A 40 -4.60 6.05 5.41
CA ALA A 40 -4.55 4.87 6.24
C ALA A 40 -3.69 5.14 7.47
N PRO A 41 -4.23 4.98 8.68
CA PRO A 41 -3.44 5.11 9.89
C PRO A 41 -2.34 4.04 9.88
N PRO A 42 -1.13 4.35 10.36
CA PRO A 42 -0.12 3.33 10.56
C PRO A 42 -0.68 2.18 11.39
N THR A 43 -0.50 0.96 10.93
CA THR A 43 -1.04 -0.24 11.57
C THR A 43 0.08 -1.23 11.84
N VAL A 44 0.06 -1.81 13.02
CA VAL A 44 0.96 -2.91 13.42
C VAL A 44 0.10 -4.15 13.64
N ASN A 45 0.45 -5.20 12.92
CA ASN A 45 -0.19 -6.51 13.03
C ASN A 45 0.62 -7.42 13.94
N VAL A 46 -0.03 -8.02 14.93
CA VAL A 46 0.54 -9.05 15.80
C VAL A 46 -0.20 -10.34 15.55
N SER A 47 0.53 -11.39 15.18
CA SER A 47 -0.05 -12.71 14.92
C SER A 47 0.59 -13.80 15.77
N ALA A 48 -0.23 -14.72 16.25
CA ALA A 48 0.17 -15.88 17.00
C ALA A 48 -0.67 -17.10 16.61
N THR A 49 -0.10 -18.29 16.73
CA THR A 49 -0.81 -19.54 16.44
C THR A 49 -0.82 -20.42 17.69
N TYR A 50 -2.02 -20.80 18.10
CA TYR A 50 -2.25 -21.78 19.17
C TYR A 50 -2.82 -23.06 18.54
N THR A 51 -1.95 -23.93 18.10
CA THR A 51 -2.30 -25.13 17.35
C THR A 51 -3.23 -26.04 18.16
N GLY A 52 -4.38 -26.39 17.56
CA GLY A 52 -5.38 -27.28 18.18
C GLY A 52 -6.35 -26.58 19.13
N ALA A 53 -6.23 -25.27 19.34
CA ALA A 53 -7.15 -24.49 20.15
C ALA A 53 -8.35 -24.00 19.32
N ASP A 54 -9.52 -23.91 19.94
CA ASP A 54 -10.68 -23.23 19.37
C ASP A 54 -10.58 -21.71 19.58
N ALA A 55 -11.47 -20.95 18.93
CA ALA A 55 -11.47 -19.50 19.01
C ALA A 55 -11.62 -18.95 20.44
N ASN A 56 -12.36 -19.62 21.32
CA ASN A 56 -12.52 -19.19 22.70
C ASN A 56 -11.22 -19.39 23.51
N ALA A 57 -10.54 -20.52 23.33
CA ALA A 57 -9.26 -20.78 23.95
C ALA A 57 -8.19 -19.78 23.46
N VAL A 58 -8.15 -19.49 22.14
CA VAL A 58 -7.28 -18.46 21.55
C VAL A 58 -7.57 -17.09 22.14
N MET A 59 -8.84 -16.71 22.24
CA MET A 59 -9.24 -15.43 22.80
C MET A 59 -8.76 -15.27 24.24
N ASN A 60 -9.08 -16.24 25.08
CA ASN A 60 -8.81 -16.14 26.52
C ASN A 60 -7.33 -16.30 26.88
N SER A 61 -6.61 -17.20 26.20
CA SER A 61 -5.23 -17.57 26.57
C SER A 61 -4.16 -16.82 25.77
N VAL A 62 -4.50 -16.24 24.63
CA VAL A 62 -3.53 -15.57 23.76
C VAL A 62 -3.89 -14.11 23.55
N ILE A 63 -5.11 -13.82 23.06
CA ILE A 63 -5.49 -12.44 22.70
C ILE A 63 -5.59 -11.57 23.94
N MET A 64 -6.32 -11.95 24.96
CA MET A 64 -6.53 -11.10 26.15
C MET A 64 -5.21 -10.70 26.84
N PRO A 65 -4.25 -11.61 27.12
CA PRO A 65 -2.96 -11.22 27.71
C PRO A 65 -2.13 -10.29 26.79
N LEU A 66 -2.19 -10.49 25.48
CA LEU A 66 -1.50 -9.65 24.52
C LEU A 66 -2.14 -8.27 24.44
N GLU A 67 -3.47 -8.18 24.32
CA GLU A 67 -4.20 -6.90 24.30
C GLU A 67 -3.96 -6.09 25.57
N GLU A 68 -4.04 -6.72 26.75
CA GLU A 68 -3.78 -6.06 28.02
C GLU A 68 -2.37 -5.46 28.07
N SER A 69 -1.38 -6.18 27.57
CA SER A 69 0.00 -5.71 27.51
C SER A 69 0.22 -4.61 26.47
N ILE A 70 -0.39 -4.73 25.28
CA ILE A 70 -0.27 -3.78 24.18
C ILE A 70 -1.04 -2.49 24.47
N ASN A 71 -2.15 -2.58 25.21
CA ASN A 71 -2.98 -1.44 25.55
C ASN A 71 -2.15 -0.32 26.20
N GLY A 72 -2.35 0.92 25.73
CA GLY A 72 -1.59 2.10 26.19
C GLY A 72 -0.21 2.26 25.54
N VAL A 73 0.05 1.64 24.40
CA VAL A 73 1.21 2.00 23.56
C VAL A 73 1.05 3.45 23.08
N GLU A 74 2.15 4.17 23.00
CA GLU A 74 2.17 5.58 22.61
C GLU A 74 1.54 5.79 21.22
N ASN A 75 0.73 6.85 21.11
CA ASN A 75 -0.03 7.21 19.89
C ASN A 75 -1.04 6.16 19.39
N MET A 76 -1.33 5.11 20.16
CA MET A 76 -2.37 4.16 19.81
C MET A 76 -3.75 4.83 19.82
N MET A 77 -4.59 4.49 18.84
CA MET A 77 -5.99 4.92 18.75
C MET A 77 -6.93 3.83 19.30
N TYR A 78 -6.82 2.64 18.73
CA TYR A 78 -7.63 1.48 19.13
C TYR A 78 -6.95 0.17 18.69
N ILE A 79 -7.46 -0.94 19.19
CA ILE A 79 -7.05 -2.31 18.86
C ILE A 79 -8.27 -3.06 18.34
N THR A 80 -8.07 -3.93 17.36
CA THR A 80 -9.02 -4.94 16.93
C THR A 80 -8.36 -6.31 16.96
N SER A 81 -9.08 -7.33 17.40
CA SER A 81 -8.54 -8.68 17.50
C SER A 81 -9.49 -9.70 16.92
N THR A 82 -8.92 -10.70 16.28
CA THR A 82 -9.66 -11.82 15.67
C THR A 82 -9.07 -13.14 16.13
N ALA A 83 -9.95 -14.02 16.64
CA ALA A 83 -9.63 -15.40 16.96
C ALA A 83 -10.36 -16.34 15.99
N THR A 84 -9.67 -17.39 15.52
CA THR A 84 -10.26 -18.38 14.63
C THR A 84 -10.26 -19.78 15.26
N ASN A 85 -11.18 -20.64 14.81
CA ASN A 85 -11.20 -22.06 15.22
C ASN A 85 -10.03 -22.87 14.66
N ALA A 86 -9.23 -22.28 13.77
CA ALA A 86 -7.98 -22.86 13.31
C ALA A 86 -6.80 -22.59 14.28
N GLY A 87 -7.08 -21.94 15.42
CA GLY A 87 -6.05 -21.61 16.42
C GLY A 87 -5.25 -20.35 16.11
N THR A 88 -5.69 -19.50 15.17
CA THR A 88 -4.99 -18.27 14.81
C THR A 88 -5.51 -17.08 15.60
N ALA A 89 -4.61 -16.31 16.19
CA ALA A 89 -4.84 -15.02 16.80
C ALA A 89 -4.24 -13.92 15.92
N THR A 90 -5.02 -12.88 15.60
CA THR A 90 -4.56 -11.70 14.88
C THR A 90 -5.00 -10.47 15.66
N ILE A 91 -4.06 -9.58 15.98
CA ILE A 91 -4.31 -8.32 16.69
C ILE A 91 -3.80 -7.19 15.80
N GLU A 92 -4.66 -6.27 15.44
CA GLU A 92 -4.32 -5.08 14.66
C GLU A 92 -4.36 -3.85 15.56
N VAL A 93 -3.23 -3.17 15.66
CA VAL A 93 -3.04 -1.97 16.49
C VAL A 93 -2.98 -0.76 15.57
N PHE A 94 -3.93 0.15 15.71
CA PHE A 94 -4.05 1.35 14.88
C PHE A 94 -3.49 2.57 15.60
N PHE A 95 -2.68 3.35 14.89
CA PHE A 95 -1.98 4.52 15.42
C PHE A 95 -2.51 5.82 14.82
N LYS A 96 -2.25 6.93 15.53
CA LYS A 96 -2.58 8.26 15.01
C LYS A 96 -1.79 8.54 13.73
N GLN A 97 -2.41 9.29 12.83
CA GLN A 97 -1.76 9.74 11.62
C GLN A 97 -0.48 10.51 11.94
N GLY A 98 0.59 10.27 11.15
CA GLY A 98 1.91 10.87 11.38
C GLY A 98 2.79 10.14 12.40
N THR A 99 2.30 9.02 13.00
CA THR A 99 3.15 8.14 13.81
C THR A 99 4.12 7.38 12.90
N ASP A 100 5.38 7.32 13.30
CA ASP A 100 6.40 6.53 12.63
C ASP A 100 6.07 5.03 12.73
N PRO A 101 5.85 4.31 11.61
CA PRO A 101 5.47 2.90 11.62
C PRO A 101 6.55 1.99 12.22
N ASP A 102 7.83 2.34 12.09
CA ASP A 102 8.94 1.55 12.63
C ASP A 102 8.99 1.64 14.14
N MET A 103 8.88 2.85 14.68
CA MET A 103 8.82 3.05 16.13
C MET A 103 7.55 2.45 16.74
N ALA A 104 6.42 2.52 16.04
CA ALA A 104 5.18 1.86 16.47
C ALA A 104 5.37 0.33 16.57
N ALA A 105 5.95 -0.30 15.57
CA ALA A 105 6.23 -1.74 15.57
C ALA A 105 7.20 -2.13 16.71
N VAL A 106 8.26 -1.36 16.95
CA VAL A 106 9.19 -1.59 18.06
C VAL A 106 8.49 -1.48 19.41
N ASN A 107 7.64 -0.47 19.60
CA ASN A 107 6.90 -0.27 20.84
C ASN A 107 5.91 -1.40 21.10
N VAL A 108 5.18 -1.86 20.06
CA VAL A 108 4.28 -3.02 20.17
C VAL A 108 5.08 -4.30 20.48
N GLN A 109 6.20 -4.55 19.77
CA GLN A 109 7.05 -5.71 20.01
C GLN A 109 7.59 -5.76 21.46
N ASN A 110 7.98 -4.62 22.00
CA ASN A 110 8.41 -4.52 23.40
C ASN A 110 7.29 -4.93 24.37
N ARG A 111 6.04 -4.57 24.07
CA ARG A 111 4.88 -4.95 24.89
C ARG A 111 4.55 -6.43 24.71
N VAL A 112 4.58 -6.95 23.49
CA VAL A 112 4.41 -8.39 23.19
C VAL A 112 5.45 -9.22 23.96
N SER A 113 6.72 -8.80 23.95
CA SER A 113 7.78 -9.49 24.67
C SER A 113 7.53 -9.60 26.19
N LYS A 114 6.90 -8.59 26.78
CA LYS A 114 6.51 -8.66 28.21
C LYS A 114 5.39 -9.66 28.47
N ALA A 115 4.50 -9.84 27.52
CA ALA A 115 3.39 -10.77 27.65
C ALA A 115 3.78 -12.24 27.39
N GLN A 116 4.95 -12.51 26.78
CA GLN A 116 5.36 -13.88 26.41
C GLN A 116 5.31 -14.89 27.58
N GLY A 117 5.64 -14.45 28.79
CA GLY A 117 5.58 -15.30 29.98
C GLY A 117 4.17 -15.68 30.44
N LEU A 118 3.15 -15.01 29.92
CA LEU A 118 1.73 -15.27 30.22
C LEU A 118 1.08 -16.18 29.18
N LEU A 119 1.75 -16.40 28.04
CA LEU A 119 1.19 -17.19 26.94
C LEU A 119 1.42 -18.69 27.14
N PRO A 120 0.56 -19.54 26.57
CA PRO A 120 0.77 -20.99 26.54
C PRO A 120 2.12 -21.37 25.93
N ALA A 121 2.72 -22.45 26.43
CA ALA A 121 4.03 -22.92 25.96
C ALA A 121 4.04 -23.25 24.46
N GLU A 122 2.93 -23.75 23.92
CA GLU A 122 2.75 -24.05 22.50
C GLU A 122 2.86 -22.79 21.64
N VAL A 123 2.24 -21.70 22.11
CA VAL A 123 2.29 -20.38 21.43
C VAL A 123 3.69 -19.77 21.49
N THR A 124 4.32 -19.82 22.66
CA THR A 124 5.68 -19.26 22.84
C THR A 124 6.73 -20.06 22.05
N LYS A 125 6.52 -21.36 21.85
CA LYS A 125 7.41 -22.22 21.06
C LYS A 125 7.36 -21.89 19.56
N ILE A 126 6.19 -21.56 19.02
CA ILE A 126 6.00 -21.08 17.63
C ILE A 126 6.49 -19.65 17.52
N GLY A 127 6.19 -18.84 18.53
CA GLY A 127 6.49 -17.42 18.59
C GLY A 127 5.30 -16.53 18.22
N VAL A 128 5.40 -15.28 18.63
CA VAL A 128 4.46 -14.20 18.26
C VAL A 128 5.17 -13.28 17.31
N SER A 129 4.62 -13.07 16.13
CA SER A 129 5.18 -12.17 15.13
C SER A 129 4.53 -10.78 15.20
N THR A 130 5.33 -9.73 15.02
CA THR A 130 4.88 -8.34 14.99
C THR A 130 5.38 -7.72 13.69
N GLN A 131 4.47 -7.19 12.89
CA GLN A 131 4.78 -6.67 11.58
C GLN A 131 4.06 -5.34 11.33
N LYS A 132 4.76 -4.40 10.70
CA LYS A 132 4.16 -3.16 10.20
C LYS A 132 3.55 -3.44 8.83
N ARG A 133 2.24 -3.37 8.71
CA ARG A 133 1.55 -3.50 7.42
C ARG A 133 0.26 -2.69 7.41
N GLN A 134 -0.15 -2.26 6.24
CA GLN A 134 -1.51 -1.74 6.07
C GLN A 134 -2.52 -2.90 6.09
N THR A 135 -3.74 -2.60 6.47
CA THR A 135 -4.84 -3.58 6.48
C THR A 135 -5.27 -3.97 5.06
N SER A 136 -5.16 -3.02 4.11
CA SER A 136 -5.44 -3.28 2.69
C SER A 136 -4.25 -3.95 2.01
N PHE A 137 -4.54 -4.96 1.19
CA PHE A 137 -3.53 -5.59 0.33
C PHE A 137 -3.23 -4.71 -0.89
N LEU A 138 -2.00 -4.81 -1.37
CA LEU A 138 -1.51 -4.13 -2.56
C LEU A 138 -1.79 -4.94 -3.82
N GLN A 139 -1.54 -6.26 -3.74
CA GLN A 139 -1.70 -7.20 -4.84
C GLN A 139 -2.08 -8.58 -4.30
N ILE A 140 -2.88 -9.31 -5.06
CA ILE A 140 -3.22 -10.73 -4.83
C ILE A 140 -2.77 -11.50 -6.04
N ASP A 141 -1.87 -12.45 -5.82
CA ASP A 141 -1.36 -13.34 -6.83
C ASP A 141 -1.61 -14.79 -6.47
N ALA A 142 -1.57 -15.65 -7.46
CA ALA A 142 -1.62 -17.09 -7.28
C ALA A 142 -0.49 -17.78 -8.05
N LEU A 143 0.12 -18.79 -7.45
CA LEU A 143 0.97 -19.76 -8.12
C LEU A 143 0.07 -20.93 -8.51
N VAL A 144 -0.06 -21.21 -9.81
CA VAL A 144 -0.99 -22.17 -10.40
C VAL A 144 -0.21 -23.32 -11.00
N CYS A 145 -0.70 -24.56 -10.86
CA CYS A 145 -0.19 -25.71 -11.60
C CYS A 145 -1.09 -25.99 -12.80
N ASP A 146 -0.59 -25.72 -14.00
CA ASP A 146 -1.38 -25.83 -15.25
C ASP A 146 -1.61 -27.26 -15.71
N ASP A 147 -0.67 -28.16 -15.44
CA ASP A 147 -0.65 -29.53 -15.95
C ASP A 147 -0.99 -30.60 -14.88
N GLY A 148 -1.29 -30.18 -13.67
CA GLY A 148 -1.69 -31.08 -12.57
C GLY A 148 -0.57 -31.94 -12.00
N ARG A 149 0.70 -31.64 -12.29
CA ARG A 149 1.87 -32.39 -11.75
C ARG A 149 2.09 -32.19 -10.28
N TYR A 150 1.75 -31.00 -9.78
CA TYR A 150 2.03 -30.57 -8.42
C TYR A 150 0.72 -30.34 -7.68
N ASP A 151 0.69 -30.79 -6.45
CA ASP A 151 -0.39 -30.50 -5.52
C ASP A 151 -0.24 -29.13 -4.84
N GLN A 152 -1.28 -28.71 -4.17
CA GLN A 152 -1.29 -27.43 -3.45
C GLN A 152 -0.17 -27.33 -2.40
N THR A 153 0.14 -28.42 -1.71
CA THR A 153 1.16 -28.42 -0.65
C THR A 153 2.56 -28.20 -1.22
N PHE A 154 2.86 -28.79 -2.38
CA PHE A 154 4.12 -28.53 -3.09
C PHE A 154 4.23 -27.07 -3.49
N LEU A 155 3.16 -26.50 -4.10
CA LEU A 155 3.13 -25.10 -4.52
C LEU A 155 3.32 -24.16 -3.34
N ALA A 156 2.65 -24.44 -2.20
CA ALA A 156 2.78 -23.65 -0.98
C ALA A 156 4.21 -23.69 -0.44
N ASN A 157 4.81 -24.87 -0.37
CA ASN A 157 6.19 -25.02 0.10
C ASN A 157 7.20 -24.34 -0.84
N TYR A 158 7.00 -24.45 -2.15
CA TYR A 158 7.86 -23.77 -3.13
C TYR A 158 7.77 -22.26 -2.99
N LEU A 159 6.54 -21.74 -2.85
CA LEU A 159 6.25 -20.32 -2.66
C LEU A 159 6.92 -19.78 -1.39
N ASP A 160 6.78 -20.50 -0.26
CA ASP A 160 7.31 -20.08 1.04
C ASP A 160 8.85 -20.03 1.06
N ILE A 161 9.50 -20.99 0.40
CA ILE A 161 10.97 -21.09 0.42
C ILE A 161 11.62 -20.19 -0.62
N ASN A 162 11.06 -20.11 -1.84
CA ASN A 162 11.76 -19.52 -2.98
C ASN A 162 11.24 -18.14 -3.37
N ILE A 163 9.96 -17.84 -3.18
CA ILE A 163 9.31 -16.64 -3.73
C ILE A 163 9.07 -15.59 -2.63
N ILE A 164 8.37 -15.95 -1.55
CA ILE A 164 8.00 -15.03 -0.46
C ILE A 164 9.21 -14.28 0.11
N PRO A 165 10.36 -14.93 0.38
CA PRO A 165 11.53 -14.22 0.90
C PRO A 165 12.09 -13.16 -0.05
N GLN A 166 11.92 -13.32 -1.36
CA GLN A 166 12.35 -12.35 -2.35
C GLN A 166 11.40 -11.16 -2.41
N ILE A 167 10.08 -11.41 -2.39
CA ILE A 167 9.07 -10.35 -2.35
C ILE A 167 9.24 -9.50 -1.08
N LYS A 168 9.48 -10.12 0.09
CA LYS A 168 9.70 -9.41 1.36
C LYS A 168 10.94 -8.52 1.40
N ARG A 169 11.87 -8.65 0.44
CA ARG A 169 13.05 -7.77 0.31
C ARG A 169 12.76 -6.48 -0.45
N ILE A 170 11.63 -6.39 -1.15
CA ILE A 170 11.23 -5.18 -1.86
C ILE A 170 10.90 -4.10 -0.82
N GLU A 171 11.55 -2.95 -0.95
CA GLU A 171 11.28 -1.81 -0.09
C GLU A 171 9.83 -1.33 -0.27
N GLY A 172 9.11 -1.20 0.84
CA GLY A 172 7.68 -0.84 0.83
C GLY A 172 6.74 -2.04 0.98
N VAL A 173 7.20 -3.28 0.84
CA VAL A 173 6.43 -4.47 1.22
C VAL A 173 6.44 -4.60 2.74
N GLY A 174 5.25 -4.67 3.34
CA GLY A 174 5.07 -4.83 4.78
C GLY A 174 4.98 -6.29 5.22
N ASP A 175 4.20 -7.08 4.48
CA ASP A 175 4.03 -8.51 4.74
C ASP A 175 3.53 -9.23 3.48
N VAL A 176 3.73 -10.55 3.46
CA VAL A 176 3.15 -11.45 2.47
C VAL A 176 2.45 -12.57 3.21
N MET A 177 1.15 -12.68 3.03
CA MET A 177 0.31 -13.72 3.62
C MET A 177 -0.06 -14.75 2.56
N MET A 178 0.32 -16.00 2.79
CA MET A 178 -0.03 -17.12 1.93
C MET A 178 -1.32 -17.78 2.44
N LEU A 179 -2.24 -18.08 1.55
CA LEU A 179 -3.42 -18.92 1.84
C LEU A 179 -3.07 -20.35 1.49
N GLY A 180 -2.48 -21.05 2.45
CA GLY A 180 -1.99 -22.40 2.34
C GLY A 180 -0.79 -22.58 3.25
N ASP A 181 -0.41 -23.83 3.49
CA ASP A 181 0.66 -24.17 4.40
C ASP A 181 1.71 -25.05 3.71
N ALA A 182 2.96 -24.84 4.08
CA ALA A 182 4.08 -25.66 3.67
C ALA A 182 3.99 -27.09 4.25
N TYR A 183 4.88 -27.97 3.81
CA TYR A 183 4.97 -29.32 4.30
C TYR A 183 5.17 -29.39 5.80
N SER A 184 4.45 -30.32 6.42
CA SER A 184 4.60 -30.68 7.83
C SER A 184 4.51 -32.18 8.01
N MET A 185 5.26 -32.70 8.99
CA MET A 185 5.13 -34.10 9.38
C MET A 185 3.85 -34.28 10.18
N ARG A 186 2.91 -35.08 9.67
CA ARG A 186 1.62 -35.37 10.31
C ARG A 186 1.70 -36.72 11.00
N ILE A 187 1.32 -36.72 12.27
CA ILE A 187 1.31 -37.92 13.13
C ILE A 187 -0.13 -38.12 13.62
N TRP A 188 -0.82 -39.03 12.98
CA TRP A 188 -2.20 -39.39 13.32
C TRP A 188 -2.22 -40.46 14.39
N LEU A 189 -2.41 -40.05 15.65
CA LEU A 189 -2.43 -40.96 16.79
C LEU A 189 -3.69 -41.84 16.72
N LYS A 190 -3.52 -43.15 17.05
CA LYS A 190 -4.59 -44.15 17.12
C LYS A 190 -5.00 -44.34 18.56
N PRO A 191 -6.14 -43.77 19.03
CA PRO A 191 -6.52 -43.83 20.45
C PRO A 191 -6.64 -45.26 20.98
N ASP A 192 -7.20 -46.16 20.18
CA ASP A 192 -7.37 -47.58 20.60
C ASP A 192 -6.03 -48.28 20.83
N ARG A 193 -5.04 -47.99 19.97
CA ARG A 193 -3.69 -48.54 20.15
C ARG A 193 -2.98 -47.93 21.35
N MET A 194 -3.13 -46.62 21.51
CA MET A 194 -2.54 -45.93 22.68
C MET A 194 -3.12 -46.46 23.99
N ALA A 195 -4.44 -46.70 24.05
CA ALA A 195 -5.11 -47.25 25.23
C ALA A 195 -4.58 -48.66 25.57
N GLN A 196 -4.31 -49.52 24.57
CA GLN A 196 -3.73 -50.86 24.78
C GLN A 196 -2.37 -50.82 25.48
N TYR A 197 -1.58 -49.74 25.20
CA TYR A 197 -0.24 -49.55 25.79
C TYR A 197 -0.24 -48.60 26.98
N GLY A 198 -1.40 -48.13 27.43
CA GLY A 198 -1.54 -47.17 28.54
C GLY A 198 -0.82 -45.85 28.29
N LEU A 199 -0.89 -45.35 27.04
CA LEU A 199 -0.26 -44.09 26.62
C LEU A 199 -1.29 -42.98 26.48
N VAL A 200 -0.86 -41.76 26.78
CA VAL A 200 -1.61 -40.53 26.52
C VAL A 200 -0.87 -39.68 25.47
N PRO A 201 -1.55 -38.76 24.73
CA PRO A 201 -0.92 -37.94 23.70
C PRO A 201 0.32 -37.16 24.19
N SER A 202 0.32 -36.70 25.45
CA SER A 202 1.45 -35.99 26.05
C SER A 202 2.72 -36.86 26.13
N ASP A 203 2.59 -38.19 26.32
CA ASP A 203 3.76 -39.09 26.35
C ASP A 203 4.43 -39.12 24.98
N VAL A 204 3.63 -39.20 23.92
CA VAL A 204 4.13 -39.18 22.53
C VAL A 204 4.80 -37.86 22.22
N THR A 205 4.17 -36.73 22.60
CA THR A 205 4.71 -35.40 22.38
C THR A 205 6.03 -35.16 23.10
N ALA A 206 6.16 -35.67 24.35
CA ALA A 206 7.40 -35.58 25.10
C ALA A 206 8.54 -36.35 24.42
N VAL A 207 8.28 -37.60 23.99
CA VAL A 207 9.27 -38.42 23.29
C VAL A 207 9.68 -37.82 21.95
N LEU A 208 8.73 -37.26 21.19
CA LEU A 208 9.02 -36.53 19.95
C LEU A 208 9.93 -35.33 20.23
N GLY A 209 9.66 -34.58 21.29
CA GLY A 209 10.49 -33.45 21.71
C GLY A 209 11.91 -33.85 22.09
N GLU A 210 12.08 -35.01 22.70
CA GLU A 210 13.39 -35.55 23.12
C GLU A 210 14.19 -36.12 21.93
N GLN A 211 13.55 -36.82 20.99
CA GLN A 211 14.24 -37.52 19.91
C GLN A 211 14.36 -36.74 18.62
N ASN A 212 13.56 -35.69 18.43
CA ASN A 212 13.58 -34.82 17.24
C ASN A 212 14.12 -33.43 17.60
N LEU A 213 15.31 -33.36 18.17
CA LEU A 213 15.98 -32.12 18.51
C LEU A 213 17.40 -32.08 17.95
N GLU A 214 17.91 -30.90 17.72
CA GLU A 214 19.30 -30.67 17.35
C GLU A 214 20.06 -30.18 18.59
N ALA A 215 21.01 -31.03 19.09
CA ALA A 215 21.77 -30.71 20.28
C ALA A 215 23.28 -30.63 19.95
N PRO A 216 24.02 -29.70 20.54
CA PRO A 216 25.46 -29.70 20.44
C PRO A 216 26.04 -30.91 21.16
N THR A 217 26.83 -31.73 20.50
CA THR A 217 27.38 -32.98 21.01
C THR A 217 28.81 -32.86 21.55
N GLY A 218 29.43 -31.66 21.44
CA GLY A 218 30.78 -31.38 21.87
C GLY A 218 31.86 -32.01 20.97
N GLN A 219 33.07 -31.99 21.47
CA GLN A 219 34.27 -32.50 20.78
C GLN A 219 35.02 -33.46 21.66
N LEU A 220 35.54 -34.52 21.05
CA LEU A 220 36.46 -35.46 21.70
C LEU A 220 37.89 -35.01 21.47
N GLY A 221 38.72 -34.99 22.50
CA GLY A 221 40.14 -34.68 22.41
C GLY A 221 40.49 -33.20 22.67
N GLU A 222 39.54 -32.41 23.20
CA GLU A 222 39.74 -30.98 23.47
C GLU A 222 40.85 -30.69 24.50
N ASN A 223 41.15 -31.64 25.38
CA ASN A 223 42.19 -31.54 26.42
C ASN A 223 43.18 -32.73 26.41
N SER A 224 43.33 -33.37 25.26
CA SER A 224 44.24 -34.54 25.13
C SER A 224 45.59 -34.11 24.51
N GLN A 225 46.65 -34.88 24.80
CA GLN A 225 47.94 -34.72 24.14
C GLN A 225 47.94 -35.14 22.66
N ASN A 226 46.78 -35.59 22.16
CA ASN A 226 46.61 -36.02 20.77
C ASN A 226 46.41 -34.81 19.86
N VAL A 227 46.99 -34.85 18.66
CA VAL A 227 46.99 -33.78 17.65
C VAL A 227 45.59 -33.60 16.99
N PHE A 228 44.69 -34.57 17.19
CA PHE A 228 43.41 -34.57 16.50
C PHE A 228 42.25 -34.36 17.47
N GLN A 229 41.36 -33.40 17.12
CA GLN A 229 40.02 -33.23 17.73
C GLN A 229 38.97 -33.82 16.81
N TYR A 230 38.05 -34.61 17.38
CA TYR A 230 36.91 -35.16 16.65
C TYR A 230 35.63 -34.49 17.09
N THR A 231 34.98 -33.73 16.17
CA THR A 231 33.65 -33.21 16.40
C THR A 231 32.64 -34.34 16.31
N MET A 232 31.93 -34.59 17.38
CA MET A 232 30.84 -35.56 17.37
C MET A 232 29.67 -34.94 16.59
N LYS A 233 29.12 -35.68 15.62
CA LYS A 233 27.88 -35.30 14.93
C LYS A 233 26.73 -36.15 15.46
N TYR A 234 25.73 -35.48 15.95
CA TYR A 234 24.45 -36.08 16.25
C TYR A 234 23.59 -36.11 14.99
N ARG A 235 22.65 -37.05 14.89
CA ARG A 235 21.81 -37.22 13.71
C ARG A 235 20.93 -35.98 13.43
N GLY A 236 20.63 -35.21 14.48
CA GLY A 236 19.85 -33.98 14.38
C GLY A 236 18.35 -34.25 14.22
N ARG A 237 17.65 -33.24 13.67
CA ARG A 237 16.23 -33.36 13.37
C ARG A 237 15.96 -34.39 12.29
N LEU A 238 14.93 -35.19 12.51
CA LEU A 238 14.48 -36.21 11.57
C LEU A 238 13.84 -35.53 10.36
N LYS A 239 14.09 -36.07 9.16
CA LYS A 239 13.67 -35.45 7.87
C LYS A 239 12.74 -36.34 7.05
N ASP A 240 12.80 -37.67 7.27
CA ASP A 240 12.05 -38.65 6.49
C ASP A 240 10.92 -39.27 7.29
N VAL A 241 9.78 -39.55 6.63
CA VAL A 241 8.63 -40.25 7.26
C VAL A 241 9.04 -41.56 7.92
N ASN A 242 9.97 -42.33 7.31
CA ASN A 242 10.45 -43.59 7.86
C ASN A 242 11.26 -43.40 9.15
N GLU A 243 12.03 -42.31 9.23
CA GLU A 243 12.76 -41.96 10.43
C GLU A 243 11.81 -41.69 11.60
N PHE A 244 10.74 -40.93 11.34
CA PHE A 244 9.70 -40.67 12.34
C PHE A 244 8.97 -41.98 12.76
N LYS A 245 8.65 -42.87 11.82
CA LYS A 245 8.02 -44.16 12.11
C LYS A 245 8.85 -45.04 13.06
N GLU A 246 10.16 -44.94 13.02
CA GLU A 246 11.09 -45.71 13.81
C GLU A 246 11.41 -45.10 15.20
N ILE A 247 10.84 -43.93 15.54
CA ILE A 247 10.98 -43.34 16.89
C ILE A 247 10.52 -44.33 17.94
N VAL A 248 11.34 -44.53 18.98
CA VAL A 248 11.07 -45.43 20.07
C VAL A 248 10.23 -44.68 21.13
N ILE A 249 8.99 -45.10 21.30
CA ILE A 249 8.08 -44.52 22.30
C ILE A 249 8.33 -45.14 23.69
N ARG A 250 8.50 -46.47 23.76
CA ARG A 250 8.76 -47.15 25.01
C ARG A 250 9.56 -48.44 24.77
N SER A 251 10.55 -48.72 25.62
CA SER A 251 11.21 -50.01 25.68
C SER A 251 10.66 -50.78 26.86
N GLN A 252 10.29 -52.07 26.67
CA GLN A 252 9.80 -52.96 27.72
C GLN A 252 10.93 -53.76 28.29
N ASN A 253 10.72 -54.30 29.52
CA ASN A 253 11.74 -55.08 30.20
C ASN A 253 12.04 -56.44 29.53
N ASP A 254 11.17 -56.92 28.65
CA ASP A 254 11.33 -58.12 27.83
C ASP A 254 12.18 -57.93 26.58
N GLY A 255 12.67 -56.68 26.34
CA GLY A 255 13.43 -56.31 25.15
C GLY A 255 12.57 -55.92 23.97
N SER A 256 11.24 -55.93 24.07
CA SER A 256 10.36 -55.44 23.03
C SER A 256 10.36 -53.90 23.00
N VAL A 257 10.32 -53.35 21.80
CA VAL A 257 10.39 -51.90 21.57
C VAL A 257 9.11 -51.45 20.88
N LEU A 258 8.35 -50.59 21.55
CA LEU A 258 7.19 -49.94 20.97
C LEU A 258 7.63 -48.70 20.16
N ARG A 259 7.29 -48.67 18.88
CA ARG A 259 7.65 -47.56 17.96
C ARG A 259 6.45 -46.73 17.61
N LEU A 260 6.70 -45.52 17.09
CA LEU A 260 5.64 -44.58 16.70
C LEU A 260 4.69 -45.20 15.66
N LYS A 261 5.20 -45.96 14.71
CA LYS A 261 4.38 -46.69 13.70
C LYS A 261 3.34 -47.64 14.27
N ASP A 262 3.57 -48.16 15.49
CA ASP A 262 2.67 -49.12 16.12
C ASP A 262 1.42 -48.45 16.71
N ILE A 263 1.51 -47.17 17.01
CA ILE A 263 0.45 -46.36 17.66
C ILE A 263 -0.04 -45.17 16.83
N ALA A 264 0.60 -44.86 15.69
CA ALA A 264 0.26 -43.73 14.84
C ALA A 264 0.50 -44.04 13.37
N ASP A 265 -0.23 -43.34 12.50
CA ASP A 265 0.11 -43.22 11.09
C ASP A 265 0.93 -41.93 10.90
N VAL A 266 2.04 -42.06 10.17
CA VAL A 266 2.96 -40.94 9.92
C VAL A 266 3.03 -40.69 8.42
N GLU A 267 2.78 -39.47 8.04
CA GLU A 267 2.82 -39.02 6.63
C GLU A 267 3.37 -37.60 6.52
N LEU A 268 3.87 -37.26 5.34
CA LEU A 268 4.20 -35.87 4.99
C LEU A 268 2.93 -35.21 4.41
N GLY A 269 2.41 -34.26 5.12
CA GLY A 269 1.19 -33.52 4.74
C GLY A 269 1.39 -32.02 4.90
N THR A 270 0.32 -31.30 5.11
CA THR A 270 0.33 -29.83 5.33
C THR A 270 0.18 -29.50 6.81
N LEU A 271 0.62 -28.33 7.23
CA LEU A 271 0.52 -27.87 8.63
C LEU A 271 -0.93 -27.77 9.08
N THR A 272 -1.82 -27.24 8.24
CA THR A 272 -3.28 -27.22 8.47
C THR A 272 -4.01 -27.68 7.21
N TYR A 273 -5.25 -28.09 7.36
CA TYR A 273 -6.14 -28.44 6.24
C TYR A 273 -7.27 -27.41 6.07
N GLY A 274 -7.00 -26.16 6.51
CA GLY A 274 -8.00 -25.07 6.51
C GLY A 274 -8.22 -24.41 5.14
N PHE A 275 -7.32 -24.65 4.17
CA PHE A 275 -7.37 -24.00 2.85
C PHE A 275 -7.35 -25.05 1.73
N ASP A 276 -8.28 -24.92 0.79
CA ASP A 276 -8.31 -25.64 -0.50
C ASP A 276 -8.46 -24.61 -1.60
N ASN A 277 -7.34 -24.21 -2.21
CA ASN A 277 -7.30 -23.17 -3.25
C ASN A 277 -7.26 -23.82 -4.62
N LYS A 278 -8.16 -23.37 -5.47
CA LYS A 278 -8.21 -23.77 -6.90
C LYS A 278 -8.41 -22.55 -7.76
N MET A 279 -7.74 -22.53 -8.88
CA MET A 279 -7.95 -21.52 -9.92
C MET A 279 -8.35 -22.24 -11.21
N ASP A 280 -9.54 -21.96 -11.71
CA ASP A 280 -10.13 -22.64 -12.87
C ASP A 280 -10.10 -24.17 -12.75
N GLY A 281 -10.33 -24.70 -11.54
CA GLY A 281 -10.29 -26.11 -11.23
C GLY A 281 -8.90 -26.74 -11.08
N LYS A 282 -7.83 -25.99 -11.27
CA LYS A 282 -6.43 -26.41 -11.11
C LYS A 282 -5.95 -26.12 -9.70
N ALA A 283 -4.97 -26.91 -9.24
CA ALA A 283 -4.31 -26.66 -7.96
C ALA A 283 -3.59 -25.31 -7.99
N ALA A 284 -3.83 -24.48 -6.98
CA ALA A 284 -3.23 -23.17 -6.87
C ALA A 284 -2.93 -22.81 -5.41
N VAL A 285 -2.05 -21.86 -5.19
CA VAL A 285 -1.82 -21.23 -3.88
C VAL A 285 -1.85 -19.73 -4.06
N THR A 286 -2.78 -19.10 -3.36
CA THR A 286 -2.95 -17.65 -3.39
C THR A 286 -2.10 -17.01 -2.29
N PHE A 287 -1.50 -15.86 -2.62
CA PHE A 287 -0.78 -15.04 -1.64
C PHE A 287 -1.15 -13.57 -1.80
N LEU A 288 -1.25 -12.90 -0.67
CA LEU A 288 -1.63 -11.51 -0.55
C LEU A 288 -0.41 -10.70 -0.12
N ILE A 289 -0.12 -9.63 -0.84
CA ILE A 289 1.01 -8.76 -0.57
C ILE A 289 0.48 -7.46 0.04
N PHE A 290 1.03 -7.09 1.19
CA PHE A 290 0.65 -5.89 1.93
C PHE A 290 1.78 -4.87 1.88
N GLN A 291 1.44 -3.60 1.77
CA GLN A 291 2.43 -2.52 1.83
C GLN A 291 2.64 -1.99 3.26
N THR A 292 3.76 -1.31 3.46
CA THR A 292 3.99 -0.48 4.66
C THR A 292 3.28 0.86 4.52
N ALA A 293 2.87 1.44 5.64
CA ALA A 293 2.29 2.79 5.65
C ALA A 293 3.31 3.80 5.10
N GLY A 294 2.87 4.67 4.19
CA GLY A 294 3.69 5.71 3.59
C GLY A 294 4.56 5.26 2.40
N SER A 295 4.52 3.98 2.00
CA SER A 295 5.19 3.52 0.79
C SER A 295 4.42 3.91 -0.47
N ASN A 296 5.13 4.08 -1.58
CA ASN A 296 4.52 4.34 -2.89
C ASN A 296 3.94 3.04 -3.47
N ALA A 297 2.62 2.88 -3.38
CA ALA A 297 1.89 1.70 -3.83
C ALA A 297 2.19 1.31 -5.29
N THR A 298 2.25 2.31 -6.18
CA THR A 298 2.48 2.11 -7.61
C THR A 298 3.88 1.57 -7.89
N ALA A 299 4.89 2.18 -7.27
CA ALA A 299 6.29 1.76 -7.44
C ALA A 299 6.56 0.38 -6.83
N VAL A 300 5.97 0.09 -5.66
CA VAL A 300 6.09 -1.23 -5.02
C VAL A 300 5.44 -2.32 -5.88
N ASN A 301 4.24 -2.06 -6.40
CA ASN A 301 3.51 -2.99 -7.25
C ASN A 301 4.26 -3.28 -8.57
N GLU A 302 4.85 -2.26 -9.19
CA GLU A 302 5.69 -2.43 -10.38
C GLU A 302 6.92 -3.30 -10.10
N GLN A 303 7.59 -3.08 -8.97
CA GLN A 303 8.73 -3.91 -8.56
C GLN A 303 8.34 -5.37 -8.31
N ILE A 304 7.16 -5.60 -7.68
CA ILE A 304 6.63 -6.94 -7.46
C ILE A 304 6.35 -7.62 -8.81
N THR A 305 5.66 -6.94 -9.71
CA THR A 305 5.32 -7.48 -11.04
C THR A 305 6.58 -7.83 -11.83
N ASN A 306 7.60 -6.96 -11.80
CA ASN A 306 8.87 -7.20 -12.47
C ASN A 306 9.60 -8.40 -11.85
N LEU A 307 9.63 -8.52 -10.53
CA LEU A 307 10.21 -9.67 -9.84
C LEU A 307 9.48 -10.98 -10.18
N LEU A 308 8.14 -10.99 -10.18
CA LEU A 308 7.37 -12.18 -10.53
C LEU A 308 7.62 -12.61 -11.98
N ASN A 309 7.69 -11.68 -12.92
CA ASN A 309 8.03 -11.95 -14.32
C ASN A 309 9.47 -12.52 -14.48
N GLU A 310 10.42 -12.07 -13.67
CA GLU A 310 11.78 -12.62 -13.66
C GLU A 310 11.77 -14.05 -13.11
N LEU A 311 11.11 -14.26 -11.98
CA LEU A 311 11.03 -15.56 -11.32
C LEU A 311 10.21 -16.59 -12.11
N GLU A 312 9.32 -16.16 -12.99
CA GLU A 312 8.52 -17.06 -13.83
C GLU A 312 9.40 -17.93 -14.74
N GLN A 313 10.57 -17.45 -15.11
CA GLN A 313 11.52 -18.22 -15.95
C GLN A 313 12.15 -19.40 -15.18
N ASP A 314 12.24 -19.30 -13.86
CA ASP A 314 12.86 -20.29 -12.97
C ASP A 314 11.84 -21.19 -12.27
N LEU A 315 10.55 -21.05 -12.58
CA LEU A 315 9.50 -21.86 -11.99
C LEU A 315 9.59 -23.33 -12.41
N PRO A 316 9.11 -24.27 -11.59
CA PRO A 316 8.92 -25.65 -11.98
C PRO A 316 8.05 -25.77 -13.25
N LYS A 317 8.42 -26.64 -14.18
CA LYS A 317 7.69 -26.80 -15.45
C LYS A 317 6.22 -27.11 -15.21
N GLY A 318 5.35 -26.34 -15.87
CA GLY A 318 3.90 -26.48 -15.74
C GLY A 318 3.30 -25.70 -14.59
N THR A 319 4.04 -24.73 -14.05
CA THR A 319 3.51 -23.74 -13.10
C THR A 319 3.66 -22.34 -13.67
N SER A 320 2.74 -21.45 -13.32
CA SER A 320 2.72 -20.05 -13.74
C SER A 320 2.20 -19.14 -12.61
N PHE A 321 2.60 -17.87 -12.64
CA PHE A 321 1.96 -16.87 -11.80
C PHE A 321 0.70 -16.31 -12.49
N MET A 322 -0.30 -16.02 -11.67
CA MET A 322 -1.50 -15.32 -12.12
C MET A 322 -1.86 -14.22 -11.13
N THR A 323 -1.86 -12.97 -11.60
CA THR A 323 -2.34 -11.84 -10.80
C THR A 323 -3.86 -11.84 -10.82
N MET A 324 -4.46 -12.01 -9.65
CA MET A 324 -5.92 -12.00 -9.47
C MET A 324 -6.45 -10.59 -9.29
N MET A 325 -5.70 -9.75 -8.58
CA MET A 325 -6.08 -8.39 -8.26
C MET A 325 -4.84 -7.54 -8.02
N SER A 326 -4.80 -6.39 -8.67
CA SER A 326 -3.75 -5.38 -8.46
C SER A 326 -4.40 -4.04 -8.13
N SER A 327 -3.91 -3.38 -7.09
CA SER A 327 -4.34 -2.02 -6.77
C SER A 327 -4.02 -1.04 -7.91
N ASN A 328 -2.96 -1.31 -8.68
CA ASN A 328 -2.56 -0.49 -9.83
C ASN A 328 -3.60 -0.51 -10.96
N ASP A 329 -4.20 -1.65 -11.25
CA ASP A 329 -5.19 -1.76 -12.34
C ASP A 329 -6.40 -0.88 -12.04
N PHE A 330 -6.89 -0.94 -10.81
CA PHE A 330 -7.98 -0.10 -10.37
C PHE A 330 -7.60 1.39 -10.31
N LEU A 331 -6.38 1.68 -9.84
CA LEU A 331 -5.83 3.02 -9.79
C LEU A 331 -5.75 3.65 -11.18
N PHE A 332 -5.11 2.97 -12.15
CA PHE A 332 -4.94 3.49 -13.50
C PHE A 332 -6.26 3.62 -14.23
N ALA A 333 -7.18 2.67 -14.08
CA ALA A 333 -8.53 2.77 -14.65
C ALA A 333 -9.26 4.01 -14.09
N SER A 334 -9.18 4.26 -12.79
CA SER A 334 -9.81 5.42 -12.14
C SER A 334 -9.19 6.74 -12.62
N ILE A 335 -7.86 6.82 -12.67
CA ILE A 335 -7.15 8.02 -13.15
C ILE A 335 -7.45 8.27 -14.63
N TYR A 336 -7.43 7.24 -15.46
CA TYR A 336 -7.75 7.36 -16.87
C TYR A 336 -9.14 7.98 -17.08
N ASN A 337 -10.15 7.49 -16.37
CA ASN A 337 -11.51 8.04 -16.44
C ASN A 337 -11.57 9.52 -16.02
N VAL A 338 -10.82 9.91 -15.01
CA VAL A 338 -10.80 11.32 -14.57
C VAL A 338 -10.02 12.21 -15.53
N VAL A 339 -8.90 11.74 -16.09
CA VAL A 339 -8.14 12.45 -17.11
C VAL A 339 -8.97 12.62 -18.40
N GLU A 340 -9.68 11.58 -18.83
CA GLU A 340 -10.62 11.67 -19.95
C GLU A 340 -11.69 12.74 -19.68
N THR A 341 -12.30 12.73 -18.50
CA THR A 341 -13.27 13.73 -18.06
C THR A 341 -12.67 15.15 -18.08
N LEU A 342 -11.42 15.30 -17.61
CA LEU A 342 -10.70 16.58 -17.62
C LEU A 342 -10.52 17.11 -19.06
N ILE A 343 -10.11 16.25 -19.99
CA ILE A 343 -9.93 16.61 -21.40
C ILE A 343 -11.27 17.02 -22.03
N VAL A 344 -12.32 16.23 -21.80
CA VAL A 344 -13.67 16.51 -22.29
C VAL A 344 -14.17 17.84 -21.72
N ALA A 345 -13.97 18.10 -20.43
CA ALA A 345 -14.35 19.38 -19.80
C ALA A 345 -13.61 20.56 -20.42
N ILE A 346 -12.31 20.46 -20.66
CA ILE A 346 -11.52 21.52 -21.33
C ILE A 346 -12.07 21.80 -22.74
N ILE A 347 -12.30 20.77 -23.54
CA ILE A 347 -12.83 20.90 -24.90
C ILE A 347 -14.22 21.57 -24.89
N LEU A 348 -15.09 21.11 -23.97
CA LEU A 348 -16.44 21.65 -23.87
C LEU A 348 -16.42 23.11 -23.46
N VAL A 349 -15.58 23.49 -22.49
CA VAL A 349 -15.42 24.90 -22.06
C VAL A 349 -14.89 25.76 -23.21
N ILE A 350 -13.87 25.31 -23.94
CA ILE A 350 -13.36 26.04 -25.11
C ILE A 350 -14.45 26.22 -26.16
N LEU A 351 -15.28 25.21 -26.41
CA LEU A 351 -16.37 25.27 -27.37
C LEU A 351 -17.45 26.28 -26.93
N VAL A 352 -17.83 26.26 -25.63
CA VAL A 352 -18.79 27.22 -25.06
C VAL A 352 -18.25 28.64 -25.17
N VAL A 353 -17.00 28.89 -24.79
CA VAL A 353 -16.35 30.19 -24.89
C VAL A 353 -16.33 30.67 -26.36
N TYR A 354 -16.00 29.78 -27.31
CA TYR A 354 -16.03 30.11 -28.74
C TYR A 354 -17.44 30.47 -29.23
N PHE A 355 -18.46 29.76 -28.76
CA PHE A 355 -19.85 30.02 -29.12
C PHE A 355 -20.30 31.43 -28.68
N PHE A 356 -19.88 31.89 -27.48
CA PHE A 356 -20.25 33.21 -26.96
C PHE A 356 -19.39 34.33 -27.52
N LEU A 357 -18.07 34.15 -27.64
CA LEU A 357 -17.16 35.21 -28.14
C LEU A 357 -17.16 35.35 -29.67
N GLN A 358 -17.55 34.30 -30.40
CA GLN A 358 -17.63 34.24 -31.87
C GLN A 358 -16.35 34.71 -32.60
N ASP A 359 -15.22 34.78 -31.91
CA ASP A 359 -13.91 35.10 -32.45
C ASP A 359 -12.86 34.13 -31.97
N PHE A 360 -12.12 33.53 -32.92
CA PHE A 360 -11.12 32.51 -32.64
C PHE A 360 -9.94 33.05 -31.83
N LYS A 361 -9.51 34.30 -32.10
CA LYS A 361 -8.38 34.89 -31.36
C LYS A 361 -8.74 35.17 -29.91
N SER A 362 -9.93 35.72 -29.68
CA SER A 362 -10.47 35.97 -28.34
C SER A 362 -10.65 34.67 -27.52
N THR A 363 -11.04 33.59 -28.19
CA THR A 363 -11.19 32.26 -27.55
C THR A 363 -9.84 31.63 -27.20
N LEU A 364 -8.80 31.85 -28.00
CA LEU A 364 -7.49 31.26 -27.77
C LEU A 364 -6.84 31.79 -26.48
N ILE A 365 -7.11 33.03 -26.09
CA ILE A 365 -6.53 33.66 -24.89
C ILE A 365 -6.96 32.95 -23.60
N PRO A 366 -8.26 32.76 -23.30
CA PRO A 366 -8.70 31.95 -22.15
C PRO A 366 -8.22 30.52 -22.24
N SER A 367 -8.21 29.91 -23.43
CA SER A 367 -7.75 28.52 -23.61
C SER A 367 -6.30 28.31 -23.17
N ILE A 368 -5.40 29.23 -23.55
CA ILE A 368 -4.01 29.18 -23.09
C ILE A 368 -3.91 29.39 -21.56
N SER A 369 -4.72 30.33 -21.02
CA SER A 369 -4.73 30.60 -19.58
C SER A 369 -5.17 29.39 -18.76
N ILE A 370 -6.17 28.62 -19.22
CA ILE A 370 -6.59 27.36 -18.56
C ILE A 370 -5.43 26.39 -18.45
N ILE A 371 -4.73 26.16 -19.58
CA ILE A 371 -3.62 25.20 -19.62
C ILE A 371 -2.51 25.64 -18.67
N VAL A 372 -2.13 26.91 -18.67
CA VAL A 372 -1.10 27.44 -17.78
C VAL A 372 -1.51 27.31 -16.32
N SER A 373 -2.77 27.53 -15.98
CA SER A 373 -3.28 27.47 -14.60
C SER A 373 -3.35 26.03 -14.10
N LEU A 374 -3.88 25.11 -14.90
CA LEU A 374 -4.00 23.69 -14.52
C LEU A 374 -2.62 23.03 -14.37
N VAL A 375 -1.74 23.23 -15.37
CA VAL A 375 -0.39 22.66 -15.31
C VAL A 375 0.43 23.30 -14.19
N GLY A 376 0.30 24.60 -14.00
CA GLY A 376 0.97 25.31 -12.91
C GLY A 376 0.57 24.83 -11.52
N THR A 377 -0.66 24.31 -11.35
CA THR A 377 -1.13 23.76 -10.06
C THR A 377 -0.31 22.58 -9.60
N PHE A 378 0.21 21.73 -10.52
CA PHE A 378 1.06 20.60 -10.13
C PHE A 378 2.35 21.04 -9.42
N ALA A 379 2.90 22.20 -9.76
CA ALA A 379 4.04 22.75 -9.04
C ALA A 379 3.72 23.08 -7.57
N CYS A 380 2.50 23.57 -7.32
CA CYS A 380 2.04 23.81 -5.95
C CYS A 380 1.77 22.52 -5.18
N LEU A 381 1.27 21.47 -5.86
CA LEU A 381 1.08 20.15 -5.25
C LEU A 381 2.41 19.54 -4.78
N VAL A 382 3.47 19.62 -5.60
CA VAL A 382 4.83 19.19 -5.19
C VAL A 382 5.30 19.99 -3.97
N ALA A 383 5.15 21.32 -3.99
CA ALA A 383 5.56 22.16 -2.87
C ALA A 383 4.79 21.87 -1.57
N ALA A 384 3.54 21.42 -1.69
CA ALA A 384 2.70 21.01 -0.56
C ALA A 384 2.96 19.54 -0.11
N GLY A 385 3.76 18.75 -0.84
CA GLY A 385 4.00 17.33 -0.56
C GLY A 385 2.78 16.45 -0.84
N PHE A 386 1.96 16.83 -1.81
CA PHE A 386 0.76 16.08 -2.20
C PHE A 386 1.05 15.08 -3.31
N SER A 387 0.11 14.16 -3.56
CA SER A 387 0.13 13.20 -4.66
C SER A 387 -0.90 13.54 -5.73
N ILE A 388 -0.71 13.00 -6.93
CA ILE A 388 -1.78 12.91 -7.92
C ILE A 388 -2.72 11.80 -7.49
N ASN A 389 -3.95 12.15 -7.16
CA ASN A 389 -4.97 11.19 -6.74
C ASN A 389 -6.34 11.62 -7.27
N ILE A 390 -7.33 10.75 -7.09
CA ILE A 390 -8.69 11.01 -7.58
C ILE A 390 -9.23 12.35 -7.09
N LEU A 391 -8.93 12.75 -5.84
CA LEU A 391 -9.44 13.99 -5.25
C LEU A 391 -8.76 15.23 -5.83
N THR A 392 -7.43 15.21 -5.99
CA THR A 392 -6.70 16.32 -6.59
C THR A 392 -7.09 16.50 -8.06
N LEU A 393 -7.32 15.39 -8.77
CA LEU A 393 -7.81 15.45 -10.16
C LEU A 393 -9.26 15.95 -10.24
N PHE A 394 -10.17 15.53 -9.35
CA PHE A 394 -11.53 16.10 -9.29
C PHE A 394 -11.52 17.57 -8.93
N ALA A 395 -10.63 18.01 -8.04
CA ALA A 395 -10.43 19.41 -7.75
C ALA A 395 -10.02 20.18 -9.02
N LEU A 396 -9.11 19.63 -9.83
CA LEU A 396 -8.71 20.23 -11.12
C LEU A 396 -9.87 20.31 -12.12
N VAL A 397 -10.69 19.25 -12.23
CA VAL A 397 -11.88 19.25 -13.11
C VAL A 397 -12.85 20.35 -12.67
N LEU A 398 -13.12 20.47 -11.37
CA LEU A 398 -14.00 21.53 -10.86
C LEU A 398 -13.38 22.93 -11.03
N ALA A 399 -12.05 23.04 -10.88
CA ALA A 399 -11.34 24.29 -11.05
C ALA A 399 -11.42 24.85 -12.48
N ILE A 400 -11.61 24.01 -13.51
CA ILE A 400 -11.70 24.48 -14.91
C ILE A 400 -12.75 25.58 -15.06
N GLY A 401 -13.94 25.38 -14.49
CA GLY A 401 -15.02 26.36 -14.55
C GLY A 401 -14.63 27.70 -13.95
N THR A 402 -14.05 27.71 -12.77
CA THR A 402 -13.65 28.94 -12.06
C THR A 402 -12.40 29.59 -12.61
N VAL A 403 -11.47 28.80 -13.15
CA VAL A 403 -10.23 29.28 -13.80
C VAL A 403 -10.52 30.00 -15.08
N VAL A 404 -11.52 29.56 -15.83
CA VAL A 404 -11.86 30.18 -17.10
C VAL A 404 -12.54 31.52 -16.92
N ASP A 405 -13.29 31.71 -15.85
CA ASP A 405 -14.06 32.93 -15.58
C ASP A 405 -13.17 34.17 -15.50
N ASP A 406 -12.04 34.11 -14.79
CA ASP A 406 -11.10 35.23 -14.69
C ASP A 406 -10.57 35.68 -16.06
N ALA A 407 -10.26 34.72 -16.94
CA ALA A 407 -9.74 34.99 -18.27
C ALA A 407 -10.83 35.56 -19.22
N ILE A 408 -12.07 35.01 -19.12
CA ILE A 408 -13.21 35.51 -19.92
C ILE A 408 -13.51 36.95 -19.57
N VAL A 409 -13.58 37.30 -18.27
CA VAL A 409 -13.85 38.70 -17.82
C VAL A 409 -12.85 39.67 -18.41
N VAL A 410 -11.56 39.31 -18.51
CA VAL A 410 -10.55 40.18 -19.14
C VAL A 410 -10.81 40.35 -20.63
N VAL A 411 -11.05 39.25 -21.35
CA VAL A 411 -11.26 39.29 -22.81
C VAL A 411 -12.54 40.07 -23.17
N GLU A 412 -13.62 39.80 -22.43
CA GLU A 412 -14.91 40.50 -22.63
C GLU A 412 -14.80 42.00 -22.34
N ALA A 413 -14.11 42.38 -21.25
CA ALA A 413 -13.88 43.78 -20.94
C ALA A 413 -13.07 44.52 -22.05
N VAL A 414 -12.08 43.84 -22.65
CA VAL A 414 -11.32 44.37 -23.78
C VAL A 414 -12.20 44.47 -25.02
N GLN A 415 -13.00 43.43 -25.30
CA GLN A 415 -13.94 43.46 -26.45
C GLN A 415 -14.95 44.57 -26.31
N ALA A 416 -15.52 44.80 -25.14
CA ALA A 416 -16.44 45.92 -24.89
C ALA A 416 -15.81 47.30 -25.19
N LYS A 417 -14.48 47.47 -24.96
CA LYS A 417 -13.80 48.71 -25.36
C LYS A 417 -13.68 48.87 -26.89
N PHE A 418 -13.48 47.76 -27.61
CA PHE A 418 -13.51 47.81 -29.10
C PHE A 418 -14.90 48.20 -29.62
N ASP A 419 -15.96 47.69 -29.02
CA ASP A 419 -17.34 47.98 -29.39
C ASP A 419 -17.70 49.47 -29.19
N VAL A 420 -17.08 50.13 -28.20
CA VAL A 420 -17.19 51.57 -27.96
C VAL A 420 -16.34 52.42 -28.93
N GLY A 421 -15.51 51.76 -29.79
CA GLY A 421 -14.79 52.44 -30.86
C GLY A 421 -13.28 52.62 -30.65
N TYR A 422 -12.67 51.94 -29.67
CA TYR A 422 -11.20 51.91 -29.53
C TYR A 422 -10.55 51.26 -30.76
N LYS A 423 -9.56 51.91 -31.36
CA LYS A 423 -8.82 51.39 -32.52
C LYS A 423 -7.48 50.75 -32.15
N SER A 424 -7.00 50.97 -30.91
CA SER A 424 -5.71 50.48 -30.47
C SER A 424 -5.90 49.36 -29.42
N PRO A 425 -5.46 48.10 -29.72
CA PRO A 425 -5.52 46.99 -28.75
C PRO A 425 -4.85 47.34 -27.44
N TYR A 426 -3.72 48.02 -27.48
CA TYR A 426 -3.00 48.43 -26.30
C TYR A 426 -3.81 49.38 -25.38
N GLN A 427 -4.49 50.40 -25.97
CA GLN A 427 -5.29 51.34 -25.19
C GLN A 427 -6.57 50.67 -24.65
N ALA A 428 -7.25 49.89 -25.48
CA ALA A 428 -8.43 49.14 -25.08
C ALA A 428 -8.13 48.23 -23.90
N THR A 429 -7.06 47.44 -23.98
CA THR A 429 -6.64 46.53 -22.89
C THR A 429 -6.24 47.28 -21.64
N LYS A 430 -5.51 48.41 -21.77
CA LYS A 430 -5.08 49.22 -20.62
C LYS A 430 -6.28 49.79 -19.85
N ASP A 431 -7.27 50.31 -20.53
CA ASP A 431 -8.43 50.91 -19.89
C ASP A 431 -9.40 49.85 -19.38
N ALA A 432 -9.59 48.73 -20.09
CA ALA A 432 -10.35 47.57 -19.62
C ALA A 432 -9.77 47.01 -18.32
N MET A 433 -8.45 46.81 -18.24
CA MET A 433 -7.80 46.33 -17.02
C MET A 433 -7.94 47.33 -15.87
N GLY A 434 -8.07 48.61 -16.11
CA GLY A 434 -8.40 49.61 -15.09
C GLY A 434 -9.73 49.33 -14.41
N ASP A 435 -10.70 48.88 -15.18
CA ASP A 435 -12.08 48.64 -14.72
C ASP A 435 -12.22 47.29 -13.99
N VAL A 436 -11.57 46.22 -14.49
CA VAL A 436 -11.82 44.83 -14.01
C VAL A 436 -10.80 44.29 -13.03
N THR A 437 -9.60 44.85 -12.92
CA THR A 437 -8.51 44.29 -12.06
C THR A 437 -8.95 44.11 -10.62
N MET A 438 -9.61 45.07 -10.00
CA MET A 438 -10.04 44.96 -8.60
C MET A 438 -11.18 43.95 -8.44
N ALA A 439 -12.06 43.83 -9.43
CA ALA A 439 -13.12 42.83 -9.42
C ALA A 439 -12.55 41.39 -9.44
N ILE A 440 -11.60 41.12 -10.33
CA ILE A 440 -10.91 39.82 -10.43
C ILE A 440 -10.22 39.49 -9.12
N ILE A 441 -9.41 40.40 -8.56
CA ILE A 441 -8.71 40.15 -7.29
C ILE A 441 -9.70 39.89 -6.16
N SER A 442 -10.77 40.67 -6.05
CA SER A 442 -11.76 40.53 -4.99
C SER A 442 -12.51 39.18 -5.12
N CYS A 443 -12.96 38.83 -6.32
CA CYS A 443 -13.67 37.59 -6.59
C CYS A 443 -12.80 36.38 -6.27
N THR A 444 -11.56 36.35 -6.75
CA THR A 444 -10.61 35.26 -6.49
C THR A 444 -10.27 35.14 -5.01
N CYS A 445 -10.04 36.26 -4.30
CA CYS A 445 -9.78 36.22 -2.85
C CYS A 445 -10.97 35.70 -2.07
N VAL A 446 -12.22 36.06 -2.43
CA VAL A 446 -13.41 35.51 -1.79
C VAL A 446 -13.53 34.01 -2.04
N PHE A 447 -13.28 33.57 -3.29
CA PHE A 447 -13.30 32.15 -3.63
C PHE A 447 -12.25 31.36 -2.84
N MET A 448 -11.01 31.82 -2.79
CA MET A 448 -9.96 31.19 -2.00
C MET A 448 -10.30 31.15 -0.50
N ALA A 449 -10.91 32.22 0.02
CA ALA A 449 -11.30 32.29 1.43
C ALA A 449 -12.34 31.26 1.84
N VAL A 450 -13.14 30.73 0.91
CA VAL A 450 -14.10 29.63 1.19
C VAL A 450 -13.36 28.31 1.44
N PHE A 451 -12.23 28.07 0.77
CA PHE A 451 -11.47 26.82 0.91
C PHE A 451 -10.49 26.82 2.09
N ILE A 452 -10.04 28.00 2.55
CA ILE A 452 -9.08 28.10 3.67
C ILE A 452 -9.59 27.39 4.96
N PRO A 453 -10.83 27.59 5.45
CA PRO A 453 -11.31 26.93 6.65
C PRO A 453 -11.33 25.40 6.54
N VAL A 454 -11.56 24.89 5.33
CA VAL A 454 -11.63 23.45 5.02
C VAL A 454 -10.27 22.78 5.22
N THR A 455 -9.17 23.51 5.00
CA THR A 455 -7.80 23.00 5.20
C THR A 455 -7.42 22.79 6.68
N PHE A 456 -8.16 23.36 7.61
CA PHE A 456 -7.95 23.21 9.06
C PHE A 456 -8.75 22.08 9.70
N MET A 457 -9.51 21.34 8.91
CA MET A 457 -10.25 20.18 9.42
C MET A 457 -9.27 19.07 9.83
N GLY A 458 -9.49 18.52 11.02
CA GLY A 458 -8.66 17.43 11.55
C GLY A 458 -9.18 16.03 11.16
N GLY A 459 -8.35 15.02 11.42
CA GLY A 459 -8.68 13.61 11.19
C GLY A 459 -8.58 13.19 9.71
N THR A 460 -9.01 11.97 9.42
CA THR A 460 -8.94 11.36 8.08
C THR A 460 -9.67 12.20 7.02
N SER A 461 -10.88 12.67 7.36
CA SER A 461 -11.66 13.56 6.47
C SER A 461 -10.93 14.87 6.21
N GLY A 462 -10.18 15.39 7.19
CA GLY A 462 -9.39 16.61 7.03
C GLY A 462 -8.31 16.48 5.96
N ILE A 463 -7.66 15.33 5.83
CA ILE A 463 -6.65 15.09 4.79
C ILE A 463 -7.27 15.18 3.39
N PHE A 464 -8.45 14.57 3.20
CA PHE A 464 -9.20 14.67 1.95
C PHE A 464 -9.53 16.12 1.60
N TYR A 465 -10.12 16.82 2.53
CA TYR A 465 -10.55 18.20 2.33
C TYR A 465 -9.37 19.16 2.16
N THR A 466 -8.27 18.93 2.86
CA THR A 466 -7.05 19.73 2.70
C THR A 466 -6.48 19.62 1.31
N GLN A 467 -6.30 18.39 0.78
CA GLN A 467 -5.77 18.20 -0.57
C GLN A 467 -6.70 18.78 -1.63
N PHE A 468 -8.00 18.55 -1.53
CA PHE A 468 -9.00 19.09 -2.42
C PHE A 468 -9.02 20.64 -2.37
N GLY A 469 -9.10 21.21 -1.17
CA GLY A 469 -9.21 22.66 -0.96
C GLY A 469 -7.95 23.44 -1.37
N VAL A 470 -6.76 22.90 -1.04
CA VAL A 470 -5.49 23.52 -1.46
C VAL A 470 -5.33 23.43 -2.98
N THR A 471 -5.68 22.30 -3.61
CA THR A 471 -5.63 22.17 -5.08
C THR A 471 -6.54 23.19 -5.75
N MET A 472 -7.78 23.35 -5.28
CA MET A 472 -8.72 24.35 -5.76
C MET A 472 -8.18 25.77 -5.58
N ALA A 473 -7.77 26.13 -4.38
CA ALA A 473 -7.29 27.46 -4.06
C ALA A 473 -6.04 27.83 -4.85
N THR A 474 -5.10 26.91 -5.03
CA THR A 474 -3.87 27.16 -5.82
C THR A 474 -4.17 27.27 -7.31
N SER A 475 -5.06 26.46 -7.86
CA SER A 475 -5.47 26.53 -9.27
C SER A 475 -6.10 27.88 -9.60
N VAL A 476 -7.03 28.34 -8.78
CA VAL A 476 -7.69 29.63 -8.93
C VAL A 476 -6.70 30.79 -8.68
N GLY A 477 -5.78 30.66 -7.73
CA GLY A 477 -4.73 31.65 -7.50
C GLY A 477 -3.79 31.84 -8.71
N ILE A 478 -3.39 30.74 -9.36
CA ILE A 478 -2.58 30.79 -10.59
C ILE A 478 -3.41 31.37 -11.75
N SER A 479 -4.72 31.08 -11.83
CA SER A 479 -5.63 31.66 -12.77
C SER A 479 -5.66 33.19 -12.65
N MET A 480 -5.82 33.71 -11.45
CA MET A 480 -5.77 35.14 -11.20
C MET A 480 -4.46 35.77 -11.68
N ILE A 481 -3.31 35.13 -11.38
CA ILE A 481 -2.00 35.58 -11.85
C ILE A 481 -1.97 35.60 -13.39
N SER A 482 -2.45 34.56 -14.04
CA SER A 482 -2.52 34.44 -15.49
C SER A 482 -3.47 35.49 -16.10
N ALA A 483 -4.65 35.71 -15.50
CA ALA A 483 -5.62 36.71 -15.94
C ALA A 483 -5.09 38.14 -15.79
N LEU A 484 -4.25 38.42 -14.79
CA LEU A 484 -3.68 39.76 -14.58
C LEU A 484 -2.36 40.02 -15.34
N THR A 485 -1.72 38.96 -15.85
CA THR A 485 -0.41 39.04 -16.53
C THR A 485 -0.48 38.62 -17.99
N LEU A 486 -0.82 37.33 -18.23
CA LEU A 486 -0.81 36.71 -19.55
C LEU A 486 -1.97 37.20 -20.41
N CYS A 487 -3.21 37.18 -19.90
CA CYS A 487 -4.39 37.53 -20.68
C CYS A 487 -4.32 38.98 -21.24
N PRO A 488 -3.97 40.03 -20.45
CA PRO A 488 -3.84 41.37 -20.97
C PRO A 488 -2.71 41.50 -21.98
N ALA A 489 -1.60 40.74 -21.78
CA ALA A 489 -0.49 40.77 -22.74
C ALA A 489 -0.90 40.16 -24.09
N LEU A 490 -1.65 39.07 -24.08
CA LEU A 490 -2.16 38.43 -25.30
C LEU A 490 -3.27 39.26 -25.95
N CYS A 491 -4.18 39.87 -25.19
CA CYS A 491 -5.18 40.79 -25.75
C CYS A 491 -4.50 41.95 -26.49
N ALA A 492 -3.46 42.57 -25.92
CA ALA A 492 -2.74 43.66 -26.55
C ALA A 492 -1.99 43.28 -27.84
N ILE A 493 -1.69 42.00 -28.06
CA ILE A 493 -0.96 41.50 -29.24
C ILE A 493 -1.93 40.92 -30.28
N MET A 494 -2.96 40.20 -29.86
CA MET A 494 -3.76 39.33 -30.74
C MET A 494 -5.09 39.91 -31.16
N MET A 495 -5.70 40.76 -30.33
CA MET A 495 -6.95 41.47 -30.64
C MET A 495 -6.66 42.78 -31.33
#